data_96851b0d417beeda7d058025a1875dbf
#
_entry.id   96851b0d417beeda7d058025a1875dbf
#
_cell.length_a   1.000
_cell.length_b   1.000
_cell.length_c   1.000
_cell.angle_alpha   90.00
_cell.angle_beta   90.00
_cell.angle_gamma   90.00
#
_symmetry.space_group_name_H-M   'P 1'
#
loop_
_entity.id
_entity.type
_entity.pdbx_description
1 polymer ?
#
loop_
_entity_poly.entity_id
_entity_poly.type
_entity_poly.pdbx_seq_one_letter_code
_entity_poly.pdbx_strand_id
1 'polypeptide(L)'
;MNPNLQAICEKYNYNLPSVVDVILNRYIKEILKELSETVPSLTAKVHTKLTMKQRKQEADGKINVERNSKGEVMMPRYNCVTTHTARRSGITNMYLTHKYTILQMMHVSGHKTQKTFMDYIKLSS
;
A
#
# COMPACT_ATOMS: atom_id res chain seq x y z
N MET A 1 -1.40 -20.16 12.72
CA MET A 1 -1.04 -18.74 12.79
C MET A 1 0.47 -18.60 12.66
N ASN A 2 0.95 -17.57 12.00
CA ASN A 2 2.40 -17.30 11.90
C ASN A 2 2.98 -17.03 13.30
N PRO A 3 4.10 -17.68 13.72
CA PRO A 3 4.67 -17.52 15.07
C PRO A 3 4.98 -16.04 15.43
N ASN A 4 5.44 -15.26 14.46
CA ASN A 4 5.71 -13.82 14.68
C ASN A 4 4.44 -13.04 14.97
N LEU A 5 3.34 -13.34 14.27
CA LEU A 5 2.04 -12.72 14.50
C LEU A 5 1.49 -13.12 15.87
N GLN A 6 1.63 -14.39 16.24
CA GLN A 6 1.22 -14.89 17.54
C GLN A 6 1.95 -14.16 18.68
N ALA A 7 3.27 -14.02 18.58
CA ALA A 7 4.08 -13.29 19.56
C ALA A 7 3.64 -11.82 19.72
N ILE A 8 3.29 -11.15 18.62
CA ILE A 8 2.74 -9.79 18.65
C ILE A 8 1.39 -9.75 19.36
N CYS A 9 0.47 -10.66 19.04
CA CYS A 9 -0.82 -10.74 19.68
C CYS A 9 -0.70 -11.00 21.18
N GLU A 10 0.16 -11.91 21.59
CA GLU A 10 0.43 -12.22 23.01
C GLU A 10 1.02 -11.02 23.75
N LYS A 11 1.98 -10.30 23.14
CA LYS A 11 2.57 -9.09 23.71
C LYS A 11 1.51 -8.04 24.07
N TYR A 12 0.45 -7.93 23.31
CA TYR A 12 -0.63 -6.96 23.54
C TYR A 12 -1.89 -7.59 24.15
N ASN A 13 -1.80 -8.82 24.69
CA ASN A 13 -2.95 -9.56 25.23
C ASN A 13 -4.14 -9.59 24.27
N TYR A 14 -3.87 -9.77 22.97
CA TYR A 14 -4.86 -9.75 21.88
C TYR A 14 -5.64 -8.44 21.75
N ASN A 15 -5.23 -7.40 22.42
CA ASN A 15 -5.80 -6.05 22.34
C ASN A 15 -4.81 -5.12 21.62
N LEU A 16 -4.76 -5.25 20.29
CA LEU A 16 -3.83 -4.49 19.48
C LEU A 16 -4.16 -2.99 19.50
N PRO A 17 -3.13 -2.11 19.56
CA PRO A 17 -3.36 -0.67 19.52
C PRO A 17 -4.01 -0.27 18.19
N SER A 18 -5.02 0.59 18.28
CA SER A 18 -5.67 1.15 17.09
C SER A 18 -4.97 2.45 16.68
N VAL A 19 -4.61 2.54 15.42
CA VAL A 19 -3.99 3.73 14.83
C VAL A 19 -4.85 4.20 13.66
N VAL A 20 -5.10 5.50 13.59
CA VAL A 20 -5.86 6.10 12.48
C VAL A 20 -5.09 5.95 11.18
N ASP A 21 -5.75 5.56 10.10
CA ASP A 21 -5.14 5.27 8.78
C ASP A 21 -4.26 6.41 8.25
N VAL A 22 -4.65 7.66 8.46
CA VAL A 22 -3.87 8.83 8.03
C VAL A 22 -2.50 8.87 8.70
N ILE A 23 -2.46 8.59 10.00
CA ILE A 23 -1.22 8.55 10.80
C ILE A 23 -0.37 7.35 10.40
N LEU A 24 -1.00 6.18 10.27
CA LEU A 24 -0.32 4.94 9.86
C LEU A 24 0.30 5.09 8.47
N ASN A 25 -0.42 5.63 7.51
CA ASN A 25 0.10 5.86 6.15
C ASN A 25 1.26 6.87 6.12
N ARG A 26 1.26 7.86 7.01
CA ARG A 26 2.40 8.77 7.17
C ARG A 26 3.64 8.04 7.66
N TYR A 27 3.53 7.26 8.72
CA TYR A 27 4.66 6.48 9.25
C TYR A 27 5.19 5.44 8.25
N ILE A 28 4.31 4.77 7.49
CA ILE A 28 4.73 3.86 6.43
C ILE A 28 5.65 4.58 5.43
N LYS A 29 5.28 5.79 5.01
CA LYS A 29 6.08 6.57 4.05
C LYS A 29 7.41 7.03 4.64
N GLU A 30 7.44 7.44 5.89
CA GLU A 30 8.66 7.83 6.61
C GLU A 30 9.63 6.64 6.71
N ILE A 31 9.17 5.48 7.16
CA ILE A 31 9.96 4.25 7.24
C ILE A 31 10.50 3.85 5.86
N LEU A 32 9.65 3.86 4.83
CA LEU A 32 10.08 3.49 3.48
C LEU A 32 11.05 4.50 2.87
N LYS A 33 10.96 5.78 3.25
CA LYS A 33 11.93 6.80 2.86
C LYS A 33 13.30 6.50 3.46
N GLU A 34 13.39 6.18 4.75
CA GLU A 34 14.64 5.75 5.38
C GLU A 34 15.19 4.48 4.75
N LEU A 35 14.34 3.48 4.50
CA LEU A 35 14.74 2.25 3.81
C LEU A 35 15.20 2.49 2.37
N SER A 36 14.80 3.57 1.73
CA SER A 36 15.22 3.89 0.37
C SER A 36 16.71 4.16 0.24
N GLU A 37 17.41 4.45 1.34
CA GLU A 37 18.87 4.60 1.38
C GLU A 37 19.57 3.25 1.15
N THR A 38 18.99 2.15 1.62
CA THR A 38 19.51 0.79 1.46
C THR A 38 18.86 0.02 0.31
N VAL A 39 17.65 0.41 -0.09
CA VAL A 39 16.87 -0.20 -1.16
C VAL A 39 16.59 0.82 -2.27
N PRO A 40 17.52 1.02 -3.23
CA PRO A 40 17.41 2.06 -4.26
C PRO A 40 16.15 1.99 -5.11
N SER A 41 15.55 0.81 -5.28
CA SER A 41 14.31 0.64 -6.04
C SER A 41 13.12 1.44 -5.47
N LEU A 42 13.17 1.82 -4.19
CA LEU A 42 12.15 2.65 -3.56
C LEU A 42 12.21 4.12 -3.97
N THR A 43 13.36 4.59 -4.46
CA THR A 43 13.53 5.95 -4.98
C THR A 43 13.03 6.12 -6.42
N ALA A 44 12.80 5.01 -7.12
CA ALA A 44 12.34 5.03 -8.50
C ALA A 44 11.05 5.84 -8.64
N LYS A 45 11.01 6.75 -9.60
CA LYS A 45 9.83 7.57 -9.90
C LYS A 45 8.75 6.72 -10.56
N VAL A 46 7.54 6.83 -10.06
CA VAL A 46 6.37 6.13 -10.60
C VAL A 46 5.24 7.11 -10.87
N HIS A 47 4.44 6.82 -11.89
CA HIS A 47 3.26 7.61 -12.18
C HIS A 47 2.21 7.45 -11.08
N THR A 48 1.64 8.56 -10.63
CA THR A 48 0.58 8.59 -9.63
C THR A 48 -0.42 9.69 -9.90
N LYS A 49 -1.53 9.66 -9.18
CA LYS A 49 -2.55 10.73 -9.23
C LYS A 49 -2.53 11.49 -7.91
N LEU A 50 -2.60 12.80 -8.00
CA LEU A 50 -2.76 13.65 -6.83
C LEU A 50 -4.14 13.46 -6.21
N THR A 51 -4.19 13.41 -4.90
CA THR A 51 -5.45 13.53 -4.14
C THR A 51 -6.02 14.94 -4.29
N MET A 52 -7.30 15.12 -3.99
CA MET A 52 -7.93 16.45 -4.04
C MET A 52 -7.20 17.47 -3.15
N LYS A 53 -6.77 17.04 -1.95
CA LYS A 53 -6.00 17.87 -1.03
C LYS A 53 -4.66 18.29 -1.63
N GLN A 54 -3.94 17.38 -2.25
CA GLN A 54 -2.66 17.68 -2.91
C GLN A 54 -2.82 18.62 -4.11
N ARG A 55 -3.89 18.45 -4.92
CA ARG A 55 -4.20 19.36 -6.03
C ARG A 55 -4.43 20.79 -5.53
N LYS A 56 -5.17 20.93 -4.42
CA LYS A 56 -5.38 22.24 -3.80
C LYS A 56 -4.07 22.83 -3.29
N GLN A 57 -3.24 22.04 -2.62
CA GLN A 57 -1.93 22.48 -2.13
C GLN A 57 -0.97 22.87 -3.28
N GLU A 58 -1.02 22.17 -4.41
CA GLU A 58 -0.26 22.55 -5.62
C GLU A 58 -0.76 23.88 -6.19
N ALA A 59 -2.07 24.05 -6.34
CA ALA A 59 -2.69 25.29 -6.81
C ALA A 59 -2.37 26.47 -5.89
N ASP A 60 -2.31 26.24 -4.57
CA ASP A 60 -1.94 27.25 -3.57
C ASP A 60 -0.42 27.50 -3.49
N GLY A 61 0.39 26.81 -4.31
CA GLY A 61 1.85 26.92 -4.29
C GLY A 61 2.55 26.31 -3.05
N LYS A 62 1.84 25.53 -2.25
CA LYS A 62 2.37 24.92 -1.01
C LYS A 62 3.22 23.68 -1.23
N ILE A 63 3.01 22.99 -2.34
CA ILE A 63 3.80 21.82 -2.76
C ILE A 63 4.21 21.98 -4.21
N ASN A 64 5.41 21.49 -4.52
CA ASN A 64 5.90 21.39 -5.89
C ASN A 64 5.81 19.95 -6.35
N VAL A 65 5.22 19.73 -7.54
CA VAL A 65 4.95 18.40 -8.09
C VAL A 65 5.76 18.22 -9.37
N GLU A 66 6.57 17.16 -9.39
CA GLU A 66 7.33 16.78 -10.58
C GLU A 66 6.40 16.10 -11.60
N ARG A 67 6.58 16.44 -12.87
CA ARG A 67 5.83 15.86 -13.99
C ARG A 67 6.78 15.35 -15.07
N ASN A 68 6.39 14.26 -15.72
CA ASN A 68 7.12 13.74 -16.87
C ASN A 68 6.80 14.54 -18.16
N SER A 69 7.42 14.17 -19.27
CA SER A 69 7.20 14.80 -20.58
C SER A 69 5.75 14.73 -21.09
N LYS A 70 4.94 13.79 -20.55
CA LYS A 70 3.51 13.64 -20.87
C LYS A 70 2.61 14.44 -19.91
N GLY A 71 3.18 15.20 -18.97
CA GLY A 71 2.44 15.95 -17.96
C GLY A 71 1.89 15.12 -16.80
N GLU A 72 2.27 13.85 -16.70
CA GLU A 72 1.85 12.95 -15.63
C GLU A 72 2.65 13.19 -14.36
N VAL A 73 1.98 13.16 -13.22
CA VAL A 73 2.61 13.34 -11.90
C VAL A 73 3.51 12.16 -11.59
N MET A 74 4.76 12.45 -11.22
CA MET A 74 5.76 11.46 -10.85
C MET A 74 6.15 11.64 -9.39
N MET A 75 6.15 10.53 -8.64
CA MET A 75 6.60 10.52 -7.25
C MET A 75 7.50 9.32 -6.98
N PRO A 76 8.41 9.40 -6.00
CA PRO A 76 9.18 8.24 -5.57
C PRO A 76 8.26 7.12 -5.10
N ARG A 77 8.62 5.88 -5.38
CA ARG A 77 7.81 4.71 -5.02
C ARG A 77 7.47 4.65 -3.54
N TYR A 78 8.41 5.00 -2.65
CA TYR A 78 8.15 5.01 -1.21
C TYR A 78 6.98 5.92 -0.81
N ASN A 79 6.75 7.01 -1.57
CA ASN A 79 5.68 7.96 -1.28
C ASN A 79 4.29 7.50 -1.77
N CYS A 80 4.24 6.45 -2.60
CA CYS A 80 3.01 5.89 -3.17
C CYS A 80 2.47 4.70 -2.38
N VAL A 81 3.22 4.17 -1.40
CA VAL A 81 2.80 3.01 -0.60
C VAL A 81 1.85 3.43 0.52
N THR A 82 0.80 2.66 0.70
CA THR A 82 -0.23 2.84 1.73
C THR A 82 -0.62 1.49 2.34
N THR A 83 -1.44 1.49 3.39
CA THR A 83 -2.06 0.28 3.94
C THR A 83 -2.81 -0.52 2.88
N HIS A 84 -3.47 0.17 1.94
CA HIS A 84 -4.15 -0.47 0.80
C HIS A 84 -3.18 -1.20 -0.14
N THR A 85 -1.99 -0.66 -0.35
CA THR A 85 -0.92 -1.33 -1.10
C THR A 85 -0.49 -2.62 -0.42
N ALA A 86 -0.28 -2.60 0.90
CA ALA A 86 0.08 -3.77 1.69
C ALA A 86 -1.01 -4.85 1.59
N ARG A 87 -2.28 -4.47 1.74
CA ARG A 87 -3.42 -5.39 1.59
C ARG A 87 -3.45 -6.04 0.20
N ARG A 88 -3.26 -5.25 -0.85
CA ARG A 88 -3.23 -5.75 -2.22
C ARG A 88 -2.07 -6.74 -2.44
N SER A 89 -0.87 -6.41 -1.97
CA SER A 89 0.30 -7.26 -2.07
C SER A 89 0.11 -8.58 -1.32
N GLY A 90 -0.44 -8.54 -0.11
CA GLY A 90 -0.75 -9.72 0.69
C GLY A 90 -1.72 -10.67 -0.03
N ILE A 91 -2.80 -10.16 -0.57
CA ILE A 91 -3.79 -10.96 -1.30
C ILE A 91 -3.20 -11.50 -2.62
N THR A 92 -2.44 -10.70 -3.34
CA THR A 92 -1.76 -11.15 -4.57
C THR A 92 -0.77 -12.28 -4.26
N ASN A 93 0.00 -12.16 -3.17
CA ASN A 93 0.92 -13.20 -2.75
C ASN A 93 0.17 -14.50 -2.37
N MET A 94 -0.95 -14.40 -1.66
CA MET A 94 -1.81 -15.57 -1.37
C MET A 94 -2.28 -16.24 -2.66
N TYR A 95 -2.70 -15.46 -3.64
CA TYR A 95 -3.12 -15.98 -4.95
C TYR A 95 -1.98 -16.72 -5.66
N LEU A 96 -0.79 -16.16 -5.68
CA LEU A 96 0.39 -16.73 -6.34
C LEU A 96 0.90 -18.02 -5.67
N THR A 97 0.61 -18.24 -4.39
CA THR A 97 1.00 -19.49 -3.71
C THR A 97 0.18 -20.70 -4.15
N HIS A 98 -0.98 -20.48 -4.78
CA HIS A 98 -1.94 -21.52 -5.17
C HIS A 98 -2.38 -22.46 -4.03
N LYS A 99 -2.21 -22.04 -2.78
CA LYS A 99 -2.58 -22.81 -1.58
C LYS A 99 -4.00 -22.55 -1.09
N TYR A 100 -4.62 -21.48 -1.57
CA TYR A 100 -5.92 -21.02 -1.10
C TYR A 100 -6.93 -20.96 -2.24
N THR A 101 -8.18 -21.30 -1.95
CA THR A 101 -9.27 -21.12 -2.92
C THR A 101 -9.63 -19.64 -3.07
N ILE A 102 -10.23 -19.28 -4.20
CA ILE A 102 -10.70 -17.91 -4.44
C ILE A 102 -11.68 -17.47 -3.34
N LEU A 103 -12.57 -18.36 -2.88
CA LEU A 103 -13.52 -18.07 -1.81
C LEU A 103 -12.84 -17.77 -0.47
N GLN A 104 -11.80 -18.52 -0.12
CA GLN A 104 -11.01 -18.25 1.09
C GLN A 104 -10.31 -16.88 1.01
N MET A 105 -9.71 -16.57 -0.14
CA MET A 105 -9.06 -15.28 -0.36
C MET A 105 -10.05 -14.12 -0.37
N MET A 106 -11.24 -14.30 -0.95
CA MET A 106 -12.32 -13.32 -0.90
C MET A 106 -12.80 -13.07 0.52
N HIS A 107 -12.88 -14.11 1.36
CA HIS A 107 -13.24 -13.97 2.76
C HIS A 107 -12.20 -13.11 3.52
N VAL A 108 -10.93 -13.38 3.36
CA VAL A 108 -9.84 -12.60 3.98
C VAL A 108 -9.82 -11.16 3.48
N SER A 109 -10.03 -10.94 2.19
CA SER A 109 -10.01 -9.61 1.58
C SER A 109 -11.31 -8.82 1.74
N GLY A 110 -12.41 -9.49 2.13
CA GLY A 110 -13.73 -8.88 2.26
C GLY A 110 -14.40 -8.55 0.93
N HIS A 111 -13.96 -9.12 -0.19
CA HIS A 111 -14.64 -8.95 -1.47
C HIS A 111 -15.92 -9.78 -1.55
N LYS A 112 -17.00 -9.17 -2.03
CA LYS A 112 -18.32 -9.83 -2.13
C LYS A 112 -18.50 -10.60 -3.45
N THR A 113 -17.79 -10.21 -4.51
CA THR A 113 -17.91 -10.84 -5.82
C THR A 113 -16.55 -11.27 -6.34
N GLN A 114 -16.52 -12.40 -7.07
CA GLN A 114 -15.30 -12.91 -7.68
C GLN A 114 -14.73 -11.92 -8.72
N LYS A 115 -15.60 -11.24 -9.46
CA LYS A 115 -15.18 -10.22 -10.44
C LYS A 115 -14.38 -9.10 -9.78
N THR A 116 -14.90 -8.49 -8.71
CA THR A 116 -14.20 -7.41 -7.99
C THR A 116 -12.91 -7.90 -7.35
N PHE A 117 -12.88 -9.15 -6.90
CA PHE A 117 -11.67 -9.78 -6.37
C PHE A 117 -10.60 -9.95 -7.46
N MET A 118 -10.97 -10.48 -8.64
CA MET A 118 -10.03 -10.67 -9.75
C MET A 118 -9.52 -9.34 -10.31
N ASP A 119 -10.37 -8.31 -10.39
CA ASP A 119 -9.96 -6.95 -10.78
C ASP A 119 -8.99 -6.34 -9.77
N TYR A 120 -9.07 -6.75 -8.51
CA TYR A 120 -8.19 -6.29 -7.45
C TYR A 120 -6.78 -6.91 -7.53
N ILE A 121 -6.70 -8.17 -7.97
CA ILE A 121 -5.43 -8.87 -8.19
C ILE A 121 -4.87 -8.43 -9.54
N LYS A 122 -3.97 -7.46 -9.52
CA LYS A 122 -3.18 -7.12 -10.70
C LYS A 122 -1.92 -7.97 -10.73
N LEU A 123 -1.97 -9.02 -11.51
CA LEU A 123 -0.76 -9.70 -11.94
C LEU A 123 -0.08 -8.79 -12.97
N SER A 124 1.18 -8.41 -12.72
CA SER A 124 1.99 -7.81 -13.76
C SER A 124 2.12 -8.83 -14.90
N SER A 125 1.53 -8.51 -16.00
CA SER A 125 1.75 -9.22 -17.25
C SER A 125 3.20 -9.05 -17.70
#